data_585c794828ca4dcd5e00d8945d846fd7
#
_entry.id   585c794828ca4dcd5e00d8945d846fd7
#
_cell.length_a   1.000
_cell.length_b   1.000
_cell.length_c   1.000
_cell.angle_alpha   90.00
_cell.angle_beta   90.00
_cell.angle_gamma   90.00
#
_symmetry.space_group_name_H-M   'P 1'
#
loop_
_entity.id
_entity.type
_entity.pdbx_description
1 polymer ?
#
loop_
_entity_poly.entity_id
_entity_poly.type
_entity_poly.pdbx_seq_one_letter_code
_entity_poly.pdbx_strand_id
1 'polypeptide(L)'
;LGNLMADIDEKLRGTVLFGMNEIRALATRSVFHTMRMVTALNAISGNRYAVLQEMVELINARISSILDSKPLPAADVLTYPLSMVNRDFVDLVGGKCANLGEMRNHAKIPTPGGFGITTAAYNVFLQSEGLREEILKLLREANPDAPTSIVEVSEAIFKTMAEVKVPDQVMTALFAAWDDVFENPAQTRTAL
;
A
#
# COMPACT_ATOMS: atom_id res chain seq x y z
N LEU A 1 -7.62 -8.81 19.93
CA LEU A 1 -8.73 -8.90 18.97
C LEU A 1 -9.61 -7.63 19.03
N GLY A 2 -9.94 -7.08 20.21
CA GLY A 2 -10.77 -5.87 20.32
C GLY A 2 -10.25 -4.67 19.54
N ASN A 3 -8.96 -4.37 19.59
CA ASN A 3 -8.35 -3.28 18.82
C ASN A 3 -8.43 -3.52 17.30
N LEU A 4 -8.32 -4.78 16.86
CA LEU A 4 -8.50 -5.12 15.43
C LEU A 4 -9.94 -4.92 14.97
N MET A 5 -10.92 -5.25 15.82
CA MET A 5 -12.34 -5.02 15.51
C MET A 5 -12.65 -3.53 15.42
N ALA A 6 -12.09 -2.72 16.33
CA ALA A 6 -12.25 -1.27 16.30
C ALA A 6 -11.62 -0.65 15.04
N ASP A 7 -10.44 -1.10 14.63
CA ASP A 7 -9.77 -0.67 13.40
C ASP A 7 -10.60 -1.01 12.14
N ILE A 8 -11.16 -2.23 12.09
CA ILE A 8 -12.06 -2.64 11.01
C ILE A 8 -13.33 -1.78 10.98
N ASP A 9 -13.94 -1.51 12.13
CA ASP A 9 -15.16 -0.69 12.24
C ASP A 9 -14.90 0.76 11.79
N GLU A 10 -13.75 1.34 12.15
CA GLU A 10 -13.34 2.66 11.68
C GLU A 10 -13.21 2.72 10.15
N LYS A 11 -12.60 1.70 9.55
CA LYS A 11 -12.45 1.58 8.10
C LYS A 11 -13.79 1.41 7.39
N LEU A 12 -14.71 0.65 7.97
CA LEU A 12 -16.07 0.46 7.43
C LEU A 12 -16.88 1.77 7.40
N ARG A 13 -16.58 2.72 8.29
CA ARG A 13 -17.20 4.06 8.29
C ARG A 13 -16.75 4.93 7.11
N GLY A 14 -15.74 4.51 6.35
CA GLY A 14 -15.28 5.18 5.13
C GLY A 14 -14.50 6.47 5.34
N THR A 15 -14.06 6.75 6.57
CA THR A 15 -13.29 7.95 6.92
C THR A 15 -11.80 7.83 6.59
N VAL A 16 -11.30 6.60 6.45
CA VAL A 16 -9.89 6.30 6.21
C VAL A 16 -9.75 5.51 4.91
N LEU A 17 -8.79 5.91 4.08
CA LEU A 17 -8.39 5.14 2.91
C LEU A 17 -7.52 3.96 3.34
N PHE A 18 -7.81 2.82 2.75
CA PHE A 18 -7.04 1.60 2.98
C PHE A 18 -6.88 0.81 1.67
N GLY A 19 -5.74 0.13 1.52
CA GLY A 19 -5.46 -0.73 0.37
C GLY A 19 -5.77 -2.20 0.63
N MET A 20 -5.73 -2.99 -0.44
CA MET A 20 -5.96 -4.45 -0.35
C MET A 20 -4.91 -5.16 0.50
N ASN A 21 -3.66 -4.67 0.52
CA ASN A 21 -2.60 -5.23 1.36
C ASN A 21 -2.92 -5.06 2.86
N GLU A 22 -3.50 -3.93 3.23
CA GLU A 22 -3.93 -3.67 4.61
C GLU A 22 -5.11 -4.57 5.01
N ILE A 23 -6.09 -4.77 4.11
CA ILE A 23 -7.20 -5.69 4.35
C ILE A 23 -6.68 -7.12 4.52
N ARG A 24 -5.75 -7.57 3.68
CA ARG A 24 -5.13 -8.89 3.82
C ARG A 24 -4.40 -9.03 5.16
N ALA A 25 -3.64 -8.03 5.56
CA ALA A 25 -2.96 -8.03 6.86
C ALA A 25 -3.94 -8.06 8.05
N LEU A 26 -5.04 -7.32 7.99
CA LEU A 26 -6.10 -7.33 8.99
C LEU A 26 -6.78 -8.70 9.06
N ALA A 27 -7.15 -9.28 7.93
CA ALA A 27 -7.75 -10.61 7.85
C ALA A 27 -6.83 -11.68 8.45
N THR A 28 -5.55 -11.71 8.05
CA THR A 28 -4.56 -12.65 8.56
C THR A 28 -4.40 -12.52 10.07
N ARG A 29 -4.27 -11.30 10.61
CA ARG A 29 -4.16 -11.07 12.05
C ARG A 29 -5.42 -11.49 12.80
N SER A 30 -6.59 -11.22 12.25
CA SER A 30 -7.88 -11.61 12.86
C SER A 30 -8.01 -13.13 12.97
N VAL A 31 -7.73 -13.85 11.88
CA VAL A 31 -7.75 -15.31 11.84
C VAL A 31 -6.73 -15.89 12.83
N PHE A 32 -5.50 -15.36 12.83
CA PHE A 32 -4.43 -15.80 13.74
C PHE A 32 -4.84 -15.68 15.22
N HIS A 33 -5.37 -14.53 15.63
CA HIS A 33 -5.80 -14.32 17.02
C HIS A 33 -7.00 -15.18 17.37
N THR A 34 -7.97 -15.36 16.45
CA THR A 34 -9.11 -16.24 16.65
C THR A 34 -8.68 -17.70 16.84
N MET A 35 -7.77 -18.19 15.99
CA MET A 35 -7.24 -19.53 16.11
C MET A 35 -6.53 -19.75 17.43
N ARG A 36 -5.72 -18.79 17.89
CA ARG A 36 -5.09 -18.85 19.22
C ARG A 36 -6.10 -18.92 20.36
N MET A 37 -7.19 -18.18 20.27
CA MET A 37 -8.26 -18.22 21.28
C MET A 37 -8.96 -19.58 21.31
N VAL A 38 -9.28 -20.14 20.12
CA VAL A 38 -9.89 -21.47 20.00
C VAL A 38 -8.95 -22.56 20.52
N THR A 39 -7.66 -22.49 20.20
CA THR A 39 -6.66 -23.43 20.71
C THR A 39 -6.57 -23.38 22.24
N ALA A 40 -6.52 -22.19 22.83
CA ALA A 40 -6.48 -22.02 24.27
C ALA A 40 -7.77 -22.52 24.96
N LEU A 41 -8.94 -22.26 24.36
CA LEU A 41 -10.22 -22.76 24.85
C LEU A 41 -10.26 -24.29 24.85
N ASN A 42 -9.80 -24.93 23.77
CA ASN A 42 -9.73 -26.39 23.67
C ASN A 42 -8.77 -26.98 24.69
N ALA A 43 -7.62 -26.35 24.94
CA ALA A 43 -6.67 -26.79 25.95
C ALA A 43 -7.28 -26.80 27.37
N ILE A 44 -8.08 -25.78 27.71
CA ILE A 44 -8.71 -25.66 29.01
C ILE A 44 -9.93 -26.60 29.15
N SER A 45 -10.67 -26.83 28.06
CA SER A 45 -11.93 -27.60 28.07
C SER A 45 -11.76 -29.08 27.77
N GLY A 46 -10.53 -29.60 27.65
CA GLY A 46 -10.28 -30.99 27.26
C GLY A 46 -10.75 -31.29 25.83
N ASN A 47 -10.55 -30.36 24.92
CA ASN A 47 -10.86 -30.46 23.49
C ASN A 47 -12.37 -30.50 23.16
N ARG A 48 -13.21 -30.00 24.07
CA ARG A 48 -14.68 -30.05 23.94
C ARG A 48 -15.21 -29.23 22.75
N TYR A 49 -14.43 -28.26 22.27
CA TYR A 49 -14.81 -27.32 21.21
C TYR A 49 -13.94 -27.49 19.97
N ALA A 50 -13.51 -28.70 19.65
CA ALA A 50 -12.66 -28.98 18.46
C ALA A 50 -13.29 -28.49 17.16
N VAL A 51 -14.62 -28.56 17.04
CA VAL A 51 -15.38 -28.07 15.87
C VAL A 51 -15.13 -26.59 15.58
N LEU A 52 -14.82 -25.75 16.57
CA LEU A 52 -14.51 -24.35 16.34
C LEU A 52 -13.22 -24.15 15.52
N GLN A 53 -12.28 -25.07 15.61
CA GLN A 53 -11.06 -25.01 14.80
C GLN A 53 -11.38 -25.19 13.30
N GLU A 54 -12.19 -26.19 12.98
CA GLU A 54 -12.65 -26.45 11.60
C GLU A 54 -13.45 -25.25 11.07
N MET A 55 -14.27 -24.62 11.91
CA MET A 55 -15.03 -23.43 11.54
C MET A 55 -14.12 -22.23 11.23
N VAL A 56 -13.07 -22.01 12.00
CA VAL A 56 -12.11 -20.92 11.73
C VAL A 56 -11.37 -21.17 10.42
N GLU A 57 -10.98 -22.41 10.13
CA GLU A 57 -10.34 -22.79 8.88
C GLU A 57 -11.27 -22.57 7.67
N LEU A 58 -12.56 -22.97 7.79
CA LEU A 58 -13.57 -22.73 6.76
C LEU A 58 -13.77 -21.22 6.50
N ILE A 59 -13.88 -20.41 7.56
CA ILE A 59 -14.02 -18.95 7.45
C ILE A 59 -12.78 -18.35 6.79
N ASN A 60 -11.58 -18.79 7.18
CA ASN A 60 -10.33 -18.33 6.58
C ASN A 60 -10.27 -18.64 5.08
N ALA A 61 -10.64 -19.86 4.68
CA ALA A 61 -10.68 -20.24 3.27
C ALA A 61 -11.65 -19.36 2.47
N ARG A 62 -12.82 -19.02 3.05
CA ARG A 62 -13.80 -18.14 2.41
C ARG A 62 -13.28 -16.70 2.30
N ILE A 63 -12.62 -16.16 3.33
CA ILE A 63 -12.00 -14.84 3.30
C ILE A 63 -10.92 -14.79 2.21
N SER A 64 -10.02 -15.78 2.17
CA SER A 64 -8.98 -15.88 1.14
C SER A 64 -9.56 -15.90 -0.27
N SER A 65 -10.59 -16.72 -0.51
CA SER A 65 -11.27 -16.77 -1.81
C SER A 65 -11.82 -15.41 -2.25
N ILE A 66 -12.38 -14.63 -1.34
CA ILE A 66 -12.90 -13.28 -1.64
C ILE A 66 -11.76 -12.30 -1.94
N LEU A 67 -10.70 -12.35 -1.13
CA LEU A 67 -9.55 -11.46 -1.29
C LEU A 67 -8.76 -11.73 -2.58
N ASP A 68 -8.67 -13.00 -2.97
CA ASP A 68 -7.95 -13.43 -4.19
C ASP A 68 -8.76 -13.20 -5.47
N SER A 69 -10.10 -13.06 -5.36
CA SER A 69 -10.96 -12.78 -6.51
C SER A 69 -10.83 -11.35 -7.06
N LYS A 70 -10.26 -10.41 -6.30
CA LYS A 70 -9.99 -9.05 -6.78
C LYS A 70 -8.62 -8.97 -7.44
N PRO A 71 -8.54 -8.77 -8.78
CA PRO A 71 -7.27 -8.56 -9.43
C PRO A 71 -6.63 -7.27 -8.90
N LEU A 72 -5.39 -7.40 -8.44
CA LEU A 72 -4.57 -6.22 -8.13
C LEU A 72 -4.12 -5.57 -9.44
N PRO A 73 -4.01 -4.24 -9.51
CA PRO A 73 -3.36 -3.57 -10.62
C PRO A 73 -1.93 -4.10 -10.80
N ALA A 74 -1.42 -4.08 -12.04
CA ALA A 74 -0.08 -4.58 -12.32
C ALA A 74 0.97 -3.84 -11.47
N ALA A 75 1.70 -4.62 -10.66
CA ALA A 75 2.60 -4.07 -9.64
C ALA A 75 3.98 -3.65 -10.18
N ASP A 76 4.27 -3.96 -11.44
CA ASP A 76 5.54 -3.70 -12.14
C ASP A 76 5.53 -2.43 -12.99
N VAL A 77 4.36 -1.82 -13.18
CA VAL A 77 4.20 -0.57 -13.94
C VAL A 77 4.76 0.61 -13.13
N LEU A 78 5.60 1.44 -13.76
CA LEU A 78 6.30 2.54 -13.09
C LEU A 78 5.46 3.82 -12.96
N THR A 79 4.49 4.04 -13.86
CA THR A 79 3.59 5.21 -13.85
C THR A 79 2.19 4.81 -14.27
N TYR A 80 1.16 5.45 -13.68
CA TYR A 80 -0.23 5.29 -14.10
C TYR A 80 -0.87 6.64 -14.39
N PRO A 81 -1.50 6.85 -15.55
CA PRO A 81 -2.27 8.06 -15.81
C PRO A 81 -3.48 8.14 -14.87
N LEU A 82 -3.82 9.32 -14.38
CA LEU A 82 -4.96 9.52 -13.46
C LEU A 82 -6.29 9.02 -14.02
N SER A 83 -6.43 8.94 -15.33
CA SER A 83 -7.61 8.37 -16.00
C SER A 83 -7.83 6.88 -15.73
N MET A 84 -6.80 6.16 -15.32
CA MET A 84 -6.86 4.72 -14.99
C MET A 84 -6.83 4.45 -13.48
N VAL A 85 -6.56 5.46 -12.67
CA VAL A 85 -6.40 5.33 -11.22
C VAL A 85 -7.76 5.42 -10.51
N ASN A 86 -7.95 4.58 -9.50
CA ASN A 86 -9.07 4.61 -8.56
C ASN A 86 -8.60 4.24 -7.15
N ARG A 87 -9.53 4.03 -6.21
CA ARG A 87 -9.20 3.66 -4.82
C ARG A 87 -8.41 2.36 -4.67
N ASP A 88 -8.58 1.42 -5.58
CA ASP A 88 -7.86 0.13 -5.52
C ASP A 88 -6.35 0.29 -5.79
N PHE A 89 -5.92 1.43 -6.32
CA PHE A 89 -4.52 1.75 -6.61
C PHE A 89 -3.75 2.36 -5.42
N VAL A 90 -4.38 2.50 -4.24
CA VAL A 90 -3.76 3.18 -3.09
C VAL A 90 -2.40 2.59 -2.69
N ASP A 91 -2.22 1.28 -2.77
CA ASP A 91 -0.95 0.60 -2.47
C ASP A 91 0.14 0.84 -3.54
N LEU A 92 -0.25 1.26 -4.74
CA LEU A 92 0.67 1.50 -5.85
C LEU A 92 1.05 2.97 -6.00
N VAL A 93 0.07 3.88 -5.93
CA VAL A 93 0.28 5.31 -6.22
C VAL A 93 0.09 6.21 -5.01
N GLY A 94 -0.24 5.64 -3.85
CA GLY A 94 -0.51 6.37 -2.62
C GLY A 94 -1.90 7.01 -2.57
N GLY A 95 -2.34 7.37 -1.34
CA GLY A 95 -3.69 7.83 -1.06
C GLY A 95 -4.09 9.11 -1.80
N LYS A 96 -3.19 10.08 -1.94
CA LYS A 96 -3.50 11.36 -2.63
C LYS A 96 -3.83 11.12 -4.10
N CYS A 97 -2.99 10.35 -4.80
CA CYS A 97 -3.17 10.04 -6.21
C CYS A 97 -4.41 9.15 -6.42
N ALA A 98 -4.61 8.14 -5.57
CA ALA A 98 -5.78 7.26 -5.63
C ALA A 98 -7.10 8.04 -5.44
N ASN A 99 -7.15 8.98 -4.48
CA ASN A 99 -8.30 9.84 -4.29
C ASN A 99 -8.57 10.76 -5.49
N LEU A 100 -7.53 11.34 -6.05
CA LEU A 100 -7.68 12.22 -7.21
C LEU A 100 -8.23 11.45 -8.42
N GLY A 101 -7.73 10.24 -8.63
CA GLY A 101 -8.25 9.33 -9.65
C GLY A 101 -9.71 8.92 -9.41
N GLU A 102 -10.06 8.61 -8.15
CA GLU A 102 -11.44 8.29 -7.77
C GLU A 102 -12.41 9.46 -8.02
N MET A 103 -12.01 10.68 -7.63
CA MET A 103 -12.81 11.89 -7.89
C MET A 103 -13.03 12.10 -9.39
N ARG A 104 -11.98 11.92 -10.20
CA ARG A 104 -12.05 12.07 -11.65
C ARG A 104 -12.91 10.99 -12.31
N ASN A 105 -12.64 9.71 -12.01
CA ASN A 105 -13.14 8.60 -12.80
C ASN A 105 -14.51 8.11 -12.35
N HIS A 106 -14.81 8.14 -11.03
CA HIS A 106 -16.07 7.70 -10.47
C HIS A 106 -16.99 8.85 -10.10
N ALA A 107 -16.51 9.84 -9.35
CA ALA A 107 -17.34 10.98 -8.95
C ALA A 107 -17.54 12.03 -10.08
N LYS A 108 -16.80 11.90 -11.20
CA LYS A 108 -16.86 12.82 -12.35
C LYS A 108 -16.61 14.28 -11.98
N ILE A 109 -15.81 14.51 -10.94
CA ILE A 109 -15.41 15.86 -10.52
C ILE A 109 -14.26 16.31 -11.43
N PRO A 110 -14.33 17.52 -12.03
CA PRO A 110 -13.24 18.06 -12.83
C PRO A 110 -11.94 18.12 -12.02
N THR A 111 -10.91 17.44 -12.52
CA THR A 111 -9.57 17.41 -11.91
C THR A 111 -8.52 17.66 -12.98
N PRO A 112 -7.37 18.26 -12.63
CA PRO A 112 -6.29 18.41 -13.59
C PRO A 112 -5.84 17.05 -14.16
N GLY A 113 -5.33 17.05 -15.40
CA GLY A 113 -4.61 15.90 -15.95
C GLY A 113 -3.34 15.61 -15.15
N GLY A 114 -2.89 14.37 -15.19
CA GLY A 114 -1.68 13.97 -14.49
C GLY A 114 -1.49 12.45 -14.49
N PHE A 115 -0.41 12.03 -13.85
CA PHE A 115 -0.09 10.63 -13.64
C PHE A 115 0.47 10.41 -12.24
N GLY A 116 0.36 9.19 -11.74
CA GLY A 116 0.95 8.74 -10.48
C GLY A 116 2.24 7.97 -10.73
N ILE A 117 3.29 8.29 -9.97
CA ILE A 117 4.50 7.47 -9.87
C ILE A 117 4.19 6.35 -8.88
N THR A 118 4.56 5.12 -9.24
CA THR A 118 4.20 3.95 -8.44
C THR A 118 5.26 3.56 -7.42
N THR A 119 4.87 2.70 -6.48
CA THR A 119 5.80 2.04 -5.56
C THR A 119 6.82 1.15 -6.30
N ALA A 120 6.51 0.66 -7.51
CA ALA A 120 7.47 -0.05 -8.35
C ALA A 120 8.62 0.86 -8.78
N ALA A 121 8.34 2.09 -9.22
CA ALA A 121 9.37 3.07 -9.54
C ALA A 121 10.25 3.39 -8.33
N TYR A 122 9.65 3.54 -7.15
CA TYR A 122 10.40 3.72 -5.91
C TYR A 122 11.28 2.52 -5.58
N ASN A 123 10.78 1.29 -5.75
CA ASN A 123 11.57 0.09 -5.53
C ASN A 123 12.76 -0.02 -6.49
N VAL A 124 12.57 0.34 -7.76
CA VAL A 124 13.66 0.41 -8.74
C VAL A 124 14.71 1.42 -8.30
N PHE A 125 14.31 2.59 -7.82
CA PHE A 125 15.22 3.60 -7.27
C PHE A 125 15.98 3.08 -6.05
N LEU A 126 15.30 2.45 -5.09
CA LEU A 126 15.92 1.89 -3.89
C LEU A 126 16.94 0.77 -4.19
N GLN A 127 16.75 0.04 -5.29
CA GLN A 127 17.67 -1.04 -5.69
C GLN A 127 18.89 -0.52 -6.46
N SER A 128 18.91 0.76 -6.83
CA SER A 128 20.04 1.35 -7.53
C SER A 128 21.20 1.65 -6.57
N GLU A 129 22.43 1.44 -7.05
CA GLU A 129 23.69 1.81 -6.39
C GLU A 129 23.84 1.35 -4.92
N GLY A 130 23.13 0.27 -4.50
CA GLY A 130 23.19 -0.20 -3.11
C GLY A 130 22.47 0.71 -2.09
N LEU A 131 21.63 1.63 -2.56
CA LEU A 131 20.94 2.60 -1.73
C LEU A 131 20.13 1.97 -0.59
N ARG A 132 19.45 0.85 -0.88
CA ARG A 132 18.65 0.14 0.11
C ARG A 132 19.48 -0.37 1.29
N GLU A 133 20.65 -0.94 0.99
CA GLU A 133 21.58 -1.47 1.99
C GLU A 133 22.13 -0.35 2.87
N GLU A 134 22.47 0.80 2.28
CA GLU A 134 22.97 1.95 3.03
C GLU A 134 21.88 2.55 3.93
N ILE A 135 20.64 2.70 3.44
CA ILE A 135 19.51 3.13 4.26
C ILE A 135 19.28 2.17 5.44
N LEU A 136 19.31 0.86 5.19
CA LEU A 136 19.14 -0.14 6.25
C LEU A 136 20.26 -0.08 7.28
N LYS A 137 21.48 0.24 6.87
CA LYS A 137 22.63 0.44 7.78
C LYS A 137 22.39 1.67 8.66
N LEU A 138 22.04 2.82 8.06
CA LEU A 138 21.75 4.05 8.80
C LEU A 138 20.58 3.84 9.80
N LEU A 139 19.53 3.14 9.41
CA LEU A 139 18.42 2.83 10.30
C LEU A 139 18.80 1.98 11.52
N ARG A 140 19.82 1.11 11.41
CA ARG A 140 20.32 0.32 12.55
C ARG A 140 21.11 1.17 13.54
N GLU A 141 21.65 2.32 13.12
CA GLU A 141 22.37 3.25 13.96
C GLU A 141 21.42 4.17 14.76
N ALA A 142 20.13 4.24 14.36
CA ALA A 142 19.13 5.04 15.04
C ALA A 142 18.86 4.50 16.45
N ASN A 143 18.94 5.40 17.44
CA ASN A 143 18.48 5.11 18.80
C ASN A 143 17.04 5.61 18.97
N PRO A 144 16.05 4.70 19.12
CA PRO A 144 14.64 5.09 19.25
C PRO A 144 14.35 5.94 20.50
N ASP A 145 15.17 5.80 21.54
CA ASP A 145 15.00 6.50 22.81
C ASP A 145 15.63 7.92 22.81
N ALA A 146 16.36 8.26 21.73
CA ALA A 146 17.02 9.57 21.58
C ALA A 146 16.46 10.32 20.35
N PRO A 147 15.55 11.30 20.52
CA PRO A 147 14.96 12.05 19.42
C PRO A 147 15.97 12.70 18.48
N THR A 148 17.10 13.17 19.00
CA THR A 148 18.20 13.77 18.21
C THR A 148 18.82 12.76 17.25
N SER A 149 19.03 11.53 17.69
CA SER A 149 19.54 10.43 16.85
C SER A 149 18.62 10.13 15.68
N ILE A 150 17.30 10.17 15.89
CA ILE A 150 16.31 9.97 14.83
C ILE A 150 16.40 11.07 13.77
N VAL A 151 16.55 12.32 14.18
CA VAL A 151 16.70 13.45 13.27
C VAL A 151 17.99 13.34 12.46
N GLU A 152 19.13 13.07 13.11
CA GLU A 152 20.43 12.90 12.45
C GLU A 152 20.42 11.77 11.41
N VAL A 153 19.84 10.61 11.75
CA VAL A 153 19.70 9.48 10.83
C VAL A 153 18.75 9.82 9.68
N SER A 154 17.66 10.54 9.95
CA SER A 154 16.74 10.98 8.91
C SER A 154 17.41 11.91 7.91
N GLU A 155 18.19 12.88 8.38
CA GLU A 155 18.96 13.80 7.54
C GLU A 155 20.02 13.06 6.72
N ALA A 156 20.72 12.09 7.31
CA ALA A 156 21.71 11.28 6.62
C ALA A 156 21.06 10.45 5.50
N ILE A 157 19.92 9.81 5.77
CA ILE A 157 19.15 9.07 4.77
C ILE A 157 18.73 9.99 3.62
N PHE A 158 18.17 11.16 3.95
CA PHE A 158 17.73 12.12 2.94
C PHE A 158 18.89 12.57 2.04
N LYS A 159 20.06 12.86 2.63
CA LYS A 159 21.26 13.21 1.89
C LYS A 159 21.71 12.08 0.97
N THR A 160 21.80 10.86 1.49
CA THR A 160 22.18 9.68 0.69
C THR A 160 21.23 9.47 -0.50
N MET A 161 19.91 9.59 -0.28
CA MET A 161 18.92 9.49 -1.36
C MET A 161 19.07 10.60 -2.41
N ALA A 162 19.41 11.81 -2.00
CA ALA A 162 19.57 12.95 -2.90
C ALA A 162 20.81 12.86 -3.81
N GLU A 163 21.82 12.10 -3.40
CA GLU A 163 23.07 11.89 -4.14
C GLU A 163 22.97 10.79 -5.22
N VAL A 164 21.99 9.89 -5.09
CA VAL A 164 21.79 8.78 -6.03
C VAL A 164 21.07 9.24 -7.29
N LYS A 165 21.61 8.88 -8.45
CA LYS A 165 20.97 9.18 -9.74
C LYS A 165 19.69 8.36 -9.91
N VAL A 166 18.61 9.03 -10.35
CA VAL A 166 17.38 8.32 -10.71
C VAL A 166 17.67 7.39 -11.91
N PRO A 167 17.31 6.09 -11.82
CA PRO A 167 17.56 5.13 -12.89
C PRO A 167 16.92 5.54 -14.22
N ASP A 168 17.64 5.31 -15.31
CA ASP A 168 17.21 5.74 -16.65
C ASP A 168 15.84 5.16 -17.05
N GLN A 169 15.52 3.94 -16.61
CA GLN A 169 14.19 3.34 -16.85
C GLN A 169 13.05 4.10 -16.14
N VAL A 170 13.30 4.65 -14.96
CA VAL A 170 12.31 5.48 -14.24
C VAL A 170 12.16 6.82 -14.96
N MET A 171 13.27 7.45 -15.34
CA MET A 171 13.25 8.70 -16.09
C MET A 171 12.52 8.56 -17.43
N THR A 172 12.78 7.48 -18.16
CA THR A 172 12.08 7.19 -19.43
C THR A 172 10.58 7.05 -19.21
N ALA A 173 10.15 6.31 -18.17
CA ALA A 173 8.73 6.16 -17.86
C ALA A 173 8.07 7.49 -17.47
N LEU A 174 8.79 8.35 -16.72
CA LEU A 174 8.30 9.68 -16.34
C LEU A 174 8.10 10.60 -17.54
N PHE A 175 9.08 10.66 -18.45
CA PHE A 175 8.96 11.46 -19.67
C PHE A 175 7.86 10.95 -20.58
N ALA A 176 7.75 9.64 -20.79
CA ALA A 176 6.67 9.05 -21.57
C ALA A 176 5.28 9.39 -20.97
N ALA A 177 5.13 9.29 -19.65
CA ALA A 177 3.89 9.65 -18.99
C ALA A 177 3.58 11.17 -19.05
N TRP A 178 4.62 12.00 -19.05
CA TRP A 178 4.49 13.44 -19.22
C TRP A 178 3.97 13.78 -20.63
N ASP A 179 4.60 13.22 -21.66
CA ASP A 179 4.23 13.45 -23.07
C ASP A 179 2.79 12.97 -23.32
N ASP A 180 2.41 11.79 -22.81
CA ASP A 180 1.04 11.27 -22.92
C ASP A 180 -0.01 12.19 -22.29
N VAL A 181 0.30 12.81 -21.17
CA VAL A 181 -0.67 13.63 -20.41
C VAL A 181 -0.74 15.06 -20.94
N PHE A 182 0.40 15.67 -21.28
CA PHE A 182 0.50 17.10 -21.54
C PHE A 182 0.70 17.47 -23.02
N GLU A 183 1.28 16.58 -23.83
CA GLU A 183 1.45 16.83 -25.26
C GLU A 183 0.28 16.30 -26.10
N ASN A 184 -0.60 15.46 -25.54
CA ASN A 184 -1.77 14.93 -26.23
C ASN A 184 -3.05 15.71 -25.83
N PRO A 185 -3.41 16.81 -26.54
CA PRO A 185 -4.46 17.75 -26.12
C PRO A 185 -5.87 17.13 -26.09
N ALA A 186 -6.06 15.93 -26.64
CA ALA A 186 -7.34 15.23 -26.62
C ALA A 186 -7.77 14.76 -25.21
N GLN A 187 -6.82 14.50 -24.30
CA GLN A 187 -7.11 14.08 -22.92
C GLN A 187 -7.27 15.26 -21.94
N THR A 188 -6.72 16.41 -22.27
CA THR A 188 -6.75 17.60 -21.40
C THR A 188 -8.06 18.39 -21.52
N ARG A 189 -8.83 18.23 -22.59
CA ARG A 189 -10.06 19.00 -22.85
C ARG A 189 -11.34 18.48 -22.22
N THR A 190 -11.32 17.39 -21.48
CA THR A 190 -12.52 16.87 -20.79
C THR A 190 -12.70 17.43 -19.37
N ALA A 191 -11.93 18.44 -18.97
CA ALA A 191 -11.90 19.00 -17.61
C ALA A 191 -12.21 20.51 -17.55
N LEU A 192 -12.95 21.04 -18.54
CA LEU A 192 -13.51 22.41 -18.50
C LEU A 192 -15.01 22.38 -18.68
#